data_7b7e33c530915de4d420cbb0da4c8d32
#
_entry.id   7b7e33c530915de4d420cbb0da4c8d32
#
_cell.length_a   1.000
_cell.length_b   1.000
_cell.length_c   1.000
_cell.angle_alpha   90.00
_cell.angle_beta   90.00
_cell.angle_gamma   90.00
#
_symmetry.space_group_name_H-M   'P 1'
#
loop_
_entity.id
_entity.type
_entity.pdbx_description
1 polymer ?
#
loop_
_entity_poly.entity_id
_entity_poly.type
_entity_poly.pdbx_seq_one_letter_code
_entity_poly.pdbx_strand_id
1 'polypeptide(L)'
;MDGPAARVLVVDDDVSLRLLCRVNLELEGFVVREASTIAEADAAVAKERPDVVLLDVHLQADDTRELLQRLRAAGIPVALVTGSADLDDYRGAADALLGKPFEPQTLVETARRLARVDG
;
A
#
# COMPACT_ATOMS: atom_id res chain seq x y z
N MET A 1 -18.68 16.17 -4.51
CA MET A 1 -18.28 15.59 -4.41
C MET A 1 -18.02 14.75 -4.81
N ASP A 2 -18.23 14.54 -5.07
CA ASP A 2 -17.34 13.84 -5.09
C ASP A 2 -17.40 12.54 -5.64
N GLY A 3 -16.59 12.04 -6.41
CA GLY A 3 -16.55 10.71 -6.95
C GLY A 3 -16.50 9.63 -5.87
N PRO A 4 -16.46 8.35 -6.25
CA PRO A 4 -16.30 7.25 -5.28
C PRO A 4 -15.03 7.41 -4.47
N ALA A 5 -15.07 6.91 -3.24
CA ALA A 5 -13.92 6.94 -2.37
C ALA A 5 -12.77 6.12 -2.98
N ALA A 6 -11.55 6.58 -2.81
CA ALA A 6 -10.38 5.86 -3.27
C ALA A 6 -10.17 4.58 -2.44
N ARG A 7 -9.70 3.54 -3.10
CA ARG A 7 -9.49 2.22 -2.50
C ARG A 7 -8.03 1.96 -2.26
N VAL A 8 -7.69 1.58 -1.04
CA VAL A 8 -6.32 1.24 -0.65
C VAL A 8 -6.26 -0.21 -0.22
N LEU A 9 -5.30 -0.94 -0.77
CA LEU A 9 -5.01 -2.30 -0.31
C LEU A 9 -3.75 -2.25 0.52
N VAL A 10 -3.82 -2.70 1.78
CA VAL A 10 -2.67 -2.76 2.67
C VAL A 10 -2.20 -4.20 2.74
N VAL A 11 -0.97 -4.46 2.31
CA VAL A 11 -0.39 -5.80 2.29
C VAL A 11 0.76 -5.85 3.28
N ASP A 12 0.55 -6.50 4.41
CA ASP A 12 1.52 -6.57 5.50
C ASP A 12 1.14 -7.73 6.41
N ASP A 13 2.11 -8.49 6.87
CA ASP A 13 1.83 -9.60 7.78
C ASP A 13 1.69 -9.15 9.24
N ASP A 14 1.99 -7.90 9.54
CA ASP A 14 1.85 -7.35 10.88
C ASP A 14 0.43 -6.81 11.09
N VAL A 15 -0.34 -7.48 11.94
CA VAL A 15 -1.72 -7.10 12.23
C VAL A 15 -1.82 -5.68 12.76
N SER A 16 -0.88 -5.31 13.65
CA SER A 16 -0.91 -3.97 14.25
C SER A 16 -0.67 -2.87 13.22
N LEU A 17 0.23 -3.12 12.30
CA LEU A 17 0.51 -2.13 11.25
C LEU A 17 -0.66 -2.01 10.29
N ARG A 18 -1.29 -3.14 9.92
CA ARG A 18 -2.48 -3.08 9.07
C ARG A 18 -3.59 -2.28 9.74
N LEU A 19 -3.79 -2.49 11.04
CA LEU A 19 -4.80 -1.76 11.79
C LEU A 19 -4.49 -0.26 11.84
N LEU A 20 -3.24 0.09 12.09
CA LEU A 20 -2.81 1.49 12.07
C LEU A 20 -3.14 2.15 10.75
N CYS A 21 -2.77 1.50 9.65
CA CYS A 21 -3.03 2.02 8.31
C CYS A 21 -4.53 2.16 8.07
N ARG A 22 -5.28 1.10 8.39
CA ARG A 22 -6.72 1.09 8.16
C ARG A 22 -7.43 2.22 8.89
N VAL A 23 -7.17 2.35 10.18
CA VAL A 23 -7.85 3.36 11.00
C VAL A 23 -7.56 4.76 10.45
N ASN A 24 -6.30 5.05 10.19
CA ASN A 24 -5.93 6.39 9.73
C ASN A 24 -6.44 6.71 8.34
N LEU A 25 -6.41 5.73 7.44
CA LEU A 25 -6.91 5.94 6.09
C LEU A 25 -8.42 6.05 6.05
N GLU A 26 -9.12 5.21 6.81
CA GLU A 26 -10.59 5.29 6.84
C GLU A 26 -11.09 6.60 7.44
N LEU A 27 -10.37 7.14 8.41
CA LEU A 27 -10.70 8.45 8.96
C LEU A 27 -10.65 9.55 7.89
N GLU A 28 -9.83 9.35 6.88
CA GLU A 28 -9.68 10.33 5.79
C GLU A 28 -10.56 10.01 4.57
N GLY A 29 -11.44 9.04 4.70
CA GLY A 29 -12.41 8.73 3.66
C GLY A 29 -12.02 7.64 2.68
N PHE A 30 -10.86 6.99 2.87
CA PHE A 30 -10.48 5.87 2.00
C PHE A 30 -11.24 4.62 2.36
N VAL A 31 -11.45 3.77 1.36
CA VAL A 31 -11.94 2.41 1.57
C VAL A 31 -10.72 1.50 1.64
N VAL A 32 -10.56 0.78 2.73
CA VAL A 32 -9.35 -0.01 2.98
C VAL A 32 -9.65 -1.50 3.00
N ARG A 33 -8.84 -2.26 2.28
CA ARG A 33 -8.82 -3.71 2.36
C ARG A 33 -7.45 -4.15 2.84
N GLU A 34 -7.39 -5.32 3.44
CA GLU A 34 -6.15 -5.84 4.03
C GLU A 34 -5.82 -7.20 3.45
N ALA A 35 -4.51 -7.46 3.33
CA ALA A 35 -3.99 -8.77 2.95
C ALA A 35 -2.74 -9.04 3.77
N SER A 36 -2.58 -10.27 4.23
CA SER A 36 -1.40 -10.65 5.01
C SER A 36 -0.42 -11.50 4.23
N THR A 37 -0.79 -11.94 3.02
CA THR A 37 0.06 -12.75 2.16
C THR A 37 -0.08 -12.28 0.71
N ILE A 38 0.83 -12.73 -0.15
CA ILE A 38 0.74 -12.43 -1.57
C ILE A 38 -0.51 -13.05 -2.18
N ALA A 39 -0.86 -14.28 -1.77
CA ALA A 39 -2.07 -14.93 -2.28
C ALA A 39 -3.32 -14.11 -1.94
N GLU A 40 -3.40 -13.62 -0.72
CA GLU A 40 -4.53 -12.76 -0.31
C GLU A 40 -4.54 -11.45 -1.09
N ALA A 41 -3.35 -10.88 -1.33
CA ALA A 41 -3.25 -9.65 -2.11
C ALA A 41 -3.73 -9.86 -3.54
N ASP A 42 -3.31 -10.95 -4.19
CA ASP A 42 -3.75 -11.28 -5.53
C ASP A 42 -5.27 -11.45 -5.60
N ALA A 43 -5.84 -12.14 -4.61
CA ALA A 43 -7.29 -12.34 -4.56
C ALA A 43 -8.03 -11.02 -4.37
N ALA A 44 -7.50 -10.14 -3.52
CA ALA A 44 -8.12 -8.83 -3.29
C ALA A 44 -8.09 -7.98 -4.54
N VAL A 45 -6.97 -7.96 -5.26
CA VAL A 45 -6.83 -7.19 -6.50
C VAL A 45 -7.78 -7.73 -7.57
N ALA A 46 -7.90 -9.04 -7.68
CA ALA A 46 -8.80 -9.65 -8.66
C ALA A 46 -10.25 -9.34 -8.38
N LYS A 47 -10.61 -9.25 -7.10
CA LYS A 47 -11.99 -8.97 -6.69
C LYS A 47 -12.36 -7.51 -6.93
N GLU A 48 -11.44 -6.61 -6.61
CA GLU A 48 -11.70 -5.18 -6.73
C GLU A 48 -10.38 -4.44 -6.89
N ARG A 49 -10.19 -3.79 -8.03
CA ARG A 49 -8.94 -3.09 -8.33
C ARG A 49 -8.72 -1.95 -7.34
N PRO A 50 -7.60 -1.94 -6.62
CA PRO A 50 -7.28 -0.82 -5.73
C PRO A 50 -6.76 0.37 -6.51
N ASP A 51 -6.89 1.55 -5.93
CA ASP A 51 -6.31 2.77 -6.49
C ASP A 51 -4.85 2.92 -6.08
N VAL A 52 -4.48 2.34 -4.95
CA VAL A 52 -3.09 2.30 -4.49
C VAL A 52 -2.90 1.09 -3.58
N VAL A 53 -1.69 0.52 -3.61
CA VAL A 53 -1.31 -0.59 -2.74
C VAL A 53 -0.17 -0.14 -1.85
N LEU A 54 -0.30 -0.40 -0.55
CA LEU A 54 0.79 -0.24 0.42
C LEU A 54 1.35 -1.63 0.65
N LEU A 55 2.60 -1.85 0.26
CA LEU A 55 3.20 -3.18 0.22
C LEU A 55 4.42 -3.26 1.11
N ASP A 56 4.38 -4.12 2.12
CA ASP A 56 5.53 -4.39 2.97
C ASP A 56 6.58 -5.19 2.18
N VAL A 57 7.82 -4.75 2.19
CA VAL A 57 8.90 -5.44 1.48
C VAL A 57 9.30 -6.76 2.12
N HIS A 58 8.94 -6.96 3.38
CA HIS A 58 9.34 -8.14 4.14
C HIS A 58 8.18 -9.07 4.48
N LEU A 59 7.36 -9.39 3.49
CA LEU A 59 6.33 -10.40 3.67
C LEU A 59 7.01 -11.75 3.86
N GLN A 60 6.50 -12.53 4.81
CA GLN A 60 7.11 -13.80 5.14
C GLN A 60 7.08 -14.77 3.96
N ALA A 61 8.24 -15.35 3.66
CA ALA A 61 8.42 -16.45 2.70
C ALA A 61 7.95 -16.16 1.28
N ASP A 62 7.56 -14.94 0.96
CA ASP A 62 7.01 -14.61 -0.36
C ASP A 62 7.89 -13.65 -1.12
N ASP A 63 7.82 -13.72 -2.45
CA ASP A 63 8.57 -12.82 -3.30
C ASP A 63 7.77 -11.53 -3.57
N THR A 64 8.03 -10.55 -2.72
CA THR A 64 7.39 -9.25 -2.80
C THR A 64 7.70 -8.53 -4.12
N ARG A 65 8.90 -8.76 -4.67
CA ARG A 65 9.28 -8.10 -5.92
C ARG A 65 8.42 -8.53 -7.09
N GLU A 66 8.06 -9.80 -7.13
CA GLU A 66 7.23 -10.31 -8.21
C GLU A 66 5.84 -9.69 -8.14
N LEU A 67 5.27 -9.61 -6.94
CA LEU A 67 3.99 -8.93 -6.76
C LEU A 67 4.08 -7.46 -7.16
N LEU A 68 5.15 -6.78 -6.76
CA LEU A 68 5.37 -5.39 -7.12
C LEU A 68 5.37 -5.21 -8.64
N GLN A 69 6.09 -6.08 -9.34
CA GLN A 69 6.17 -6.01 -10.80
C GLN A 69 4.81 -6.22 -11.45
N ARG A 70 4.02 -7.17 -10.95
CA ARG A 70 2.68 -7.41 -11.49
C ARG A 70 1.76 -6.22 -11.27
N LEU A 71 1.80 -5.63 -10.08
CA LEU A 71 0.97 -4.46 -9.77
C LEU A 71 1.32 -3.29 -10.67
N ARG A 72 2.61 -3.03 -10.83
CA ARG A 72 3.05 -1.91 -11.67
C ARG A 72 2.73 -2.15 -13.14
N ALA A 73 2.88 -3.39 -13.60
CA ALA A 73 2.50 -3.74 -14.98
C ALA A 73 1.01 -3.53 -15.21
N ALA A 74 0.20 -3.70 -14.18
CA ALA A 74 -1.24 -3.46 -14.26
C ALA A 74 -1.61 -1.97 -14.12
N GLY A 75 -0.62 -1.11 -13.92
CA GLY A 75 -0.86 0.33 -13.75
C GLY A 75 -1.36 0.72 -12.38
N ILE A 76 -1.18 -0.14 -11.38
CA ILE A 76 -1.62 0.14 -10.02
C ILE A 76 -0.46 0.78 -9.24
N PRO A 77 -0.63 2.01 -8.73
CA PRO A 77 0.43 2.64 -7.95
C PRO A 77 0.74 1.88 -6.67
N VAL A 78 2.03 1.79 -6.33
CA VAL A 78 2.49 1.06 -5.16
C VAL A 78 3.39 1.94 -4.31
N ALA A 79 3.13 1.98 -3.01
CA ALA A 79 4.05 2.53 -2.02
C ALA A 79 4.63 1.35 -1.25
N LEU A 80 5.95 1.20 -1.30
CA LEU A 80 6.62 0.16 -0.54
C LEU A 80 6.84 0.65 0.89
N VAL A 81 6.59 -0.23 1.84
CA VAL A 81 6.80 0.05 3.26
C VAL A 81 7.99 -0.77 3.72
N THR A 82 9.01 -0.11 4.24
CA THR A 82 10.27 -0.77 4.54
C THR A 82 10.94 -0.14 5.76
N GLY A 83 11.81 -0.89 6.43
CA GLY A 83 12.62 -0.34 7.49
C GLY A 83 13.62 0.68 6.93
N SER A 84 14.01 1.65 7.76
CA SER A 84 14.88 2.72 7.30
C SER A 84 16.22 2.23 6.78
N ALA A 85 16.70 1.08 7.28
CA ALA A 85 17.98 0.50 6.84
C ALA A 85 17.93 0.05 5.38
N ASP A 86 16.74 -0.27 4.87
CA ASP A 86 16.58 -0.82 3.52
C ASP A 86 16.09 0.19 2.49
N LEU A 87 15.87 1.44 2.91
CA LEU A 87 15.29 2.44 2.01
C LEU A 87 16.08 2.62 0.71
N ASP A 88 17.40 2.64 0.82
CA ASP A 88 18.23 2.85 -0.37
C ASP A 88 18.14 1.69 -1.36
N ASP A 89 17.95 0.47 -0.86
CA ASP A 89 17.84 -0.71 -1.72
C ASP A 89 16.58 -0.69 -2.59
N TYR A 90 15.56 0.02 -2.15
CA TYR A 90 14.28 0.06 -2.86
C TYR A 90 14.00 1.39 -3.53
N ARG A 91 14.97 2.30 -3.51
CA ARG A 91 14.80 3.61 -4.12
C ARG A 91 14.56 3.46 -5.61
N GLY A 92 13.48 4.03 -6.09
CA GLY A 92 13.11 3.93 -7.51
C GLY A 92 12.38 2.65 -7.89
N ALA A 93 12.23 1.70 -6.97
CA ALA A 93 11.57 0.42 -7.27
C ALA A 93 10.06 0.53 -7.32
N ALA A 94 9.49 1.55 -6.70
CA ALA A 94 8.04 1.74 -6.63
C ALA A 94 7.71 3.22 -6.79
N ASP A 95 6.43 3.52 -6.76
CA ASP A 95 5.95 4.89 -6.94
C ASP A 95 6.24 5.76 -5.72
N ALA A 96 6.36 5.15 -4.55
CA ALA A 96 6.74 5.83 -3.32
C ALA A 96 7.35 4.85 -2.33
N LEU A 97 8.10 5.37 -1.37
CA LEU A 97 8.66 4.60 -0.27
C LEU A 97 8.19 5.20 1.05
N LEU A 98 7.79 4.33 1.98
CA LEU A 98 7.47 4.73 3.35
C LEU A 98 8.43 4.03 4.29
N GLY A 99 9.28 4.78 4.97
CA GLY A 99 10.23 4.22 5.95
C GLY A 99 9.57 4.02 7.29
N LYS A 100 9.75 2.85 7.89
CA LYS A 100 9.25 2.58 9.25
C LYS A 100 10.22 3.11 10.28
N PRO A 101 9.76 3.75 11.32
CA PRO A 101 8.36 4.13 11.56
C PRO A 101 7.97 5.37 10.75
N PHE A 102 6.73 5.41 10.32
CA PHE A 102 6.21 6.58 9.62
C PHE A 102 5.06 7.20 10.40
N GLU A 103 4.83 8.48 10.18
CA GLU A 103 3.71 9.15 10.82
C GLU A 103 2.42 8.90 10.03
N PRO A 104 1.28 8.83 10.72
CA PRO A 104 0.00 8.65 10.04
C PRO A 104 -0.26 9.69 8.96
N GLN A 105 0.16 10.93 9.19
CA GLN A 105 -0.03 11.99 8.21
C GLN A 105 0.75 11.69 6.91
N THR A 106 1.97 11.20 7.04
CA THR A 106 2.79 10.83 5.87
C THR A 106 2.13 9.70 5.08
N LEU A 107 1.58 8.72 5.79
CA LEU A 107 0.85 7.62 5.18
C LEU A 107 -0.34 8.14 4.36
N VAL A 108 -1.15 8.99 4.96
CA VAL A 108 -2.35 9.54 4.31
C VAL A 108 -1.97 10.37 3.09
N GLU A 109 -0.96 11.23 3.22
CA GLU A 109 -0.52 12.06 2.10
C GLU A 109 0.01 11.22 0.94
N THR A 110 0.76 10.17 1.26
CA THR A 110 1.29 9.27 0.23
C THR A 110 0.16 8.56 -0.51
N ALA A 111 -0.81 8.02 0.23
CA ALA A 111 -1.95 7.34 -0.38
C ALA A 111 -2.75 8.29 -1.25
N ARG A 112 -2.97 9.51 -0.77
CA ARG A 112 -3.74 10.52 -1.50
C ARG A 112 -3.06 10.90 -2.80
N ARG A 113 -1.75 11.11 -2.74
CA ARG A 113 -0.96 11.47 -3.92
C ARG A 113 -0.97 10.35 -4.96
N LEU A 114 -0.76 9.11 -4.53
CA LEU A 114 -0.70 7.99 -5.47
C LEU A 114 -2.06 7.62 -6.02
N ALA A 115 -3.10 7.73 -5.22
CA ALA A 115 -4.46 7.48 -5.68
C ALA A 115 -4.99 8.61 -6.56
N ARG A 116 -4.26 9.71 -6.65
CA ARG A 116 -4.65 10.90 -7.43
C ARG A 116 -6.00 11.43 -7.01
N VAL A 117 -6.17 11.51 -5.69
CA VAL A 117 -7.38 12.10 -5.15
C VAL A 117 -7.20 13.61 -5.22
N ASP A 118 -7.95 14.23 -6.10
CA ASP A 118 -7.94 15.67 -6.23
C ASP A 118 -8.85 16.24 -5.17
N GLY A 119 -8.26 16.98 -4.30
CA GLY A 119 -8.81 17.53 -3.08
C GLY A 119 -10.21 18.02 -3.08
#